data_aa41142a85b7cd7539b53028901ddcb3
#
_entry.id   aa41142a85b7cd7539b53028901ddcb3
#
_cell.length_a   1.000
_cell.length_b   1.000
_cell.length_c   1.000
_cell.angle_alpha   90.00
_cell.angle_beta   90.00
_cell.angle_gamma   90.00
#
_symmetry.space_group_name_H-M   'P 1'
#
loop_
_entity.id
_entity.type
_entity.pdbx_description
1 polymer ?
#
loop_
_entity_poly.entity_id
_entity_poly.type
_entity_poly.pdbx_seq_one_letter_code
_entity_poly.pdbx_strand_id
1 'polypeptide(L)'
;MRRLKYKLIGTGIRPMSEFRSGVASFVKQVHETKRPLIITQHGKGVGVLLDVGEFEAMQEKIELLEDIQASISQLEAGNGVSHSDARKEVLQRLER
;
A
#
# COMPACT_ATOMS: atom_id res chain seq x y z
N MET A 1 20.50 3.62 -4.18
CA MET A 1 19.43 4.45 -4.68
C MET A 1 18.32 3.64 -5.34
N ARG A 2 17.12 3.81 -4.91
CA ARG A 2 16.01 3.00 -5.38
C ARG A 2 15.10 3.72 -6.33
N ARG A 3 15.67 4.33 -7.35
CA ARG A 3 14.87 5.09 -8.28
C ARG A 3 13.75 4.32 -8.93
N LEU A 4 13.93 3.03 -9.10
CA LEU A 4 12.92 2.22 -9.74
C LEU A 4 11.57 2.28 -9.04
N LYS A 5 11.59 2.40 -7.72
CA LYS A 5 10.35 2.49 -6.97
C LYS A 5 9.53 3.70 -7.36
N TYR A 6 10.19 4.80 -7.69
CA TYR A 6 9.49 6.03 -7.99
C TYR A 6 9.02 6.09 -9.43
N LYS A 7 9.60 5.28 -10.29
CA LYS A 7 9.23 5.30 -11.70
C LYS A 7 8.06 4.42 -12.02
N LEU A 8 7.75 3.50 -11.15
CA LEU A 8 6.72 2.53 -11.43
C LEU A 8 5.35 3.14 -11.17
N ILE A 9 4.37 2.68 -11.93
CA ILE A 9 2.96 2.96 -11.69
C ILE A 9 2.61 4.43 -11.85
N GLY A 10 3.40 5.16 -12.59
CA GLY A 10 3.07 6.55 -12.85
C GLY A 10 3.17 7.47 -11.65
N THR A 11 3.98 7.09 -10.68
CA THR A 11 4.19 7.92 -9.49
C THR A 11 4.86 9.22 -9.89
N GLY A 12 4.29 10.36 -9.44
CA GLY A 12 4.88 11.67 -9.67
C GLY A 12 5.83 12.04 -8.56
N ILE A 13 6.73 12.95 -8.85
CA ILE A 13 7.69 13.45 -7.86
C ILE A 13 7.72 14.96 -7.96
N ARG A 14 7.54 15.63 -6.83
CA ARG A 14 7.57 17.11 -6.78
C ARG A 14 8.31 17.57 -5.55
N PRO A 15 9.11 18.63 -5.65
CA PRO A 15 9.77 19.18 -4.47
C PRO A 15 8.77 19.86 -3.55
N MET A 16 9.12 19.93 -2.29
CA MET A 16 8.25 20.52 -1.27
C MET A 16 7.83 21.92 -1.63
N SER A 17 8.73 22.71 -2.21
CA SER A 17 8.42 24.10 -2.56
C SER A 17 7.29 24.17 -3.57
N GLU A 18 7.27 23.30 -4.56
CA GLU A 18 6.18 23.25 -5.52
C GLU A 18 4.90 22.77 -4.89
N PHE A 19 5.00 21.75 -4.07
CA PHE A 19 3.84 21.19 -3.40
C PHE A 19 3.19 22.25 -2.51
N ARG A 20 4.01 22.99 -1.78
CA ARG A 20 3.51 23.99 -0.86
C ARG A 20 2.72 25.08 -1.59
N SER A 21 3.13 25.45 -2.78
CA SER A 21 2.46 26.50 -3.52
C SER A 21 1.25 26.02 -4.31
N GLY A 22 1.03 24.72 -4.41
CA GLY A 22 -0.09 24.19 -5.18
C GLY A 22 -0.80 23.03 -4.55
N VAL A 23 -0.93 23.04 -3.21
CA VAL A 23 -1.49 21.89 -2.49
C VAL A 23 -2.84 21.47 -3.04
N ALA A 24 -3.76 22.39 -3.20
CA ALA A 24 -5.11 22.04 -3.65
C ALA A 24 -5.08 21.38 -5.03
N SER A 25 -4.24 21.90 -5.90
CA SER A 25 -4.12 21.37 -7.24
C SER A 25 -3.56 19.95 -7.25
N PHE A 26 -2.54 19.71 -6.43
CA PHE A 26 -1.94 18.38 -6.33
C PHE A 26 -2.88 17.38 -5.69
N VAL A 27 -3.63 17.82 -4.68
CA VAL A 27 -4.62 16.95 -4.05
C VAL A 27 -5.67 16.53 -5.08
N LYS A 28 -6.15 17.47 -5.85
CA LYS A 28 -7.13 17.18 -6.89
C LYS A 28 -6.55 16.20 -7.92
N GLN A 29 -5.33 16.44 -8.35
CA GLN A 29 -4.67 15.58 -9.32
C GLN A 29 -4.57 14.15 -8.82
N VAL A 30 -4.11 13.97 -7.59
CA VAL A 30 -3.96 12.64 -7.00
C VAL A 30 -5.31 11.96 -6.85
N HIS A 31 -6.32 12.72 -6.43
CA HIS A 31 -7.65 12.18 -6.28
C HIS A 31 -8.22 11.70 -7.61
N GLU A 32 -8.00 12.45 -8.68
CA GLU A 32 -8.55 12.11 -9.98
C GLU A 32 -7.78 11.01 -10.69
N THR A 33 -6.46 11.04 -10.59
CA THR A 33 -5.64 10.07 -11.31
C THR A 33 -5.38 8.80 -10.52
N LYS A 34 -5.59 8.81 -9.22
CA LYS A 34 -5.30 7.69 -8.32
C LYS A 34 -3.83 7.32 -8.34
N ARG A 35 -2.96 8.25 -8.70
CA ARG A 35 -1.52 8.02 -8.76
C ARG A 35 -0.85 8.78 -7.62
N PRO A 36 0.00 8.11 -6.84
CA PRO A 36 0.66 8.76 -5.71
C PRO A 36 1.60 9.87 -6.17
N LEU A 37 1.84 10.82 -5.28
CA LEU A 37 2.78 11.89 -5.52
C LEU A 37 3.82 11.84 -4.40
N ILE A 38 5.08 11.72 -4.78
CA ILE A 38 6.17 11.73 -3.80
C ILE A 38 6.65 13.16 -3.65
N ILE A 39 6.71 13.62 -2.41
CA ILE A 39 7.16 14.96 -2.08
C ILE A 39 8.59 14.87 -1.59
N THR A 40 9.47 15.67 -2.18
CA THR A 40 10.88 15.63 -1.83
C THR A 40 11.30 16.92 -1.17
N GLN A 41 12.38 16.83 -0.40
CA GLN A 41 13.00 17.98 0.22
C GLN A 41 14.50 17.73 0.22
N HIS A 42 15.24 18.70 -0.32
CA HIS A 42 16.69 18.55 -0.47
C HIS A 42 17.05 17.28 -1.25
N GLY A 43 16.26 16.98 -2.26
CA GLY A 43 16.52 15.83 -3.12
C GLY A 43 16.12 14.48 -2.55
N LYS A 44 15.50 14.47 -1.38
CA LYS A 44 15.11 13.21 -0.74
C LYS A 44 13.60 13.15 -0.56
N GLY A 45 13.04 11.98 -0.76
CA GLY A 45 11.62 11.77 -0.52
C GLY A 45 11.31 11.90 0.97
N VAL A 46 10.37 12.76 1.32
CA VAL A 46 9.98 12.97 2.71
C VAL A 46 8.53 12.66 2.96
N GLY A 47 7.73 12.50 1.92
CA GLY A 47 6.32 12.20 2.11
C GLY A 47 5.68 11.73 0.84
N VAL A 48 4.48 11.20 0.98
CA VAL A 48 3.68 10.73 -0.15
C VAL A 48 2.27 11.26 -0.01
N LEU A 49 1.75 11.82 -1.08
CA LEU A 49 0.35 12.20 -1.16
C LEU A 49 -0.39 11.08 -1.86
N LEU A 50 -1.38 10.54 -1.22
CA LEU A 50 -2.08 9.37 -1.71
C LEU A 50 -3.59 9.61 -1.61
N ASP A 51 -4.33 9.20 -2.63
CA ASP A 51 -5.77 9.30 -2.57
C ASP A 51 -6.29 8.43 -1.43
N VAL A 52 -7.30 8.94 -0.71
CA VAL A 52 -7.82 8.25 0.47
C VAL A 52 -8.35 6.86 0.12
N GLY A 53 -8.99 6.70 -1.03
CA GLY A 53 -9.48 5.40 -1.46
C GLY A 53 -8.36 4.41 -1.68
N GLU A 54 -7.26 4.89 -2.29
CA GLU A 54 -6.08 4.06 -2.50
C GLU A 54 -5.42 3.68 -1.19
N PHE A 55 -5.37 4.62 -0.26
CA PHE A 55 -4.81 4.36 1.06
C PHE A 55 -5.62 3.30 1.79
N GLU A 56 -6.94 3.43 1.77
CA GLU A 56 -7.82 2.46 2.42
C GLU A 56 -7.68 1.07 1.81
N ALA A 57 -7.56 1.00 0.50
CA ALA A 57 -7.36 -0.27 -0.17
C ALA A 57 -6.05 -0.93 0.24
N MET A 58 -5.00 -0.12 0.40
CA MET A 58 -3.71 -0.63 0.87
C MET A 58 -3.80 -1.15 2.30
N GLN A 59 -4.51 -0.43 3.16
CA GLN A 59 -4.69 -0.84 4.55
C GLN A 59 -5.43 -2.17 4.63
N GLU A 60 -6.48 -2.31 3.85
CA GLU A 60 -7.23 -3.55 3.80
C GLU A 60 -6.37 -4.71 3.34
N LYS A 61 -5.54 -4.48 2.35
CA LYS A 61 -4.66 -5.50 1.84
C LYS A 61 -3.63 -5.93 2.88
N ILE A 62 -3.08 -4.98 3.60
CA ILE A 62 -2.12 -5.27 4.65
C ILE A 62 -2.75 -6.09 5.76
N GLU A 63 -3.93 -5.68 6.22
CA GLU A 63 -4.65 -6.41 7.26
C GLU A 63 -4.96 -7.82 6.84
N LEU A 64 -5.37 -7.99 5.60
CA LEU A 64 -5.68 -9.29 5.05
C LEU A 64 -4.47 -10.21 5.05
N LEU A 65 -3.32 -9.69 4.62
CA LEU A 65 -2.10 -10.48 4.59
C LEU A 65 -1.66 -10.86 6.01
N GLU A 66 -1.81 -9.96 6.96
CA GLU A 66 -1.49 -10.27 8.34
C GLU A 66 -2.40 -11.34 8.90
N ASP A 67 -3.67 -11.28 8.57
CA ASP A 67 -4.64 -12.30 8.98
C ASP A 67 -4.28 -13.67 8.43
N ILE A 68 -3.94 -13.73 7.16
CA ILE A 68 -3.55 -14.99 6.51
C ILE A 68 -2.34 -15.57 7.22
N GLN A 69 -1.33 -14.75 7.46
CA GLN A 69 -0.11 -15.19 8.09
C GLN A 69 -0.35 -15.70 9.51
N ALA A 70 -1.14 -14.97 10.27
CA ALA A 70 -1.46 -15.35 11.63
C ALA A 70 -2.25 -16.67 11.66
N SER A 71 -3.20 -16.82 10.76
CA SER A 71 -4.02 -18.03 10.71
C SER A 71 -3.17 -19.26 10.39
N ILE A 72 -2.28 -19.12 9.43
CA ILE A 72 -1.41 -20.22 9.05
C ILE A 72 -0.47 -20.58 10.19
N SER A 73 0.10 -19.58 10.85
CA SER A 73 1.01 -19.82 11.97
C SER A 73 0.31 -20.54 13.12
N GLN A 74 -0.91 -20.14 13.42
CA GLN A 74 -1.67 -20.79 14.49
C GLN A 74 -1.95 -22.25 14.18
N LEU A 75 -2.32 -22.52 12.96
CA LEU A 75 -2.63 -23.89 12.57
C LEU A 75 -1.39 -24.77 12.58
N GLU A 76 -0.28 -24.23 12.14
CA GLU A 76 0.98 -24.98 12.16
C GLU A 76 1.46 -25.26 13.58
N ALA A 77 1.22 -24.30 14.48
CA ALA A 77 1.77 -24.39 15.82
C ALA A 77 1.03 -25.38 16.72
N GLY A 78 -0.24 -25.59 16.51
CA GLY A 78 -0.95 -26.30 17.51
C GLY A 78 -2.03 -27.29 17.13
N ASN A 79 -2.49 -27.25 15.92
CA ASN A 79 -3.70 -27.99 15.60
C ASN A 79 -3.49 -29.28 14.81
N GLY A 80 -2.29 -29.57 14.42
CA GLY A 80 -2.03 -30.78 13.65
C GLY A 80 -2.68 -30.79 12.28
N VAL A 81 -3.14 -29.65 11.82
CA VAL A 81 -3.71 -29.51 10.48
C VAL A 81 -2.59 -29.38 9.48
N SER A 82 -2.72 -30.03 8.34
CA SER A 82 -1.69 -29.93 7.32
C SER A 82 -1.62 -28.50 6.78
N HIS A 83 -0.44 -28.15 6.27
CA HIS A 83 -0.22 -26.81 5.74
C HIS A 83 -1.16 -26.50 4.58
N SER A 84 -1.40 -27.48 3.72
CA SER A 84 -2.28 -27.25 2.58
C SER A 84 -3.73 -27.08 3.00
N ASP A 85 -4.16 -27.77 4.04
CA ASP A 85 -5.52 -27.59 4.55
C ASP A 85 -5.72 -26.22 5.17
N ALA A 86 -4.71 -25.77 5.91
CA ALA A 86 -4.76 -24.44 6.51
C ALA A 86 -4.87 -23.35 5.44
N ARG A 87 -4.08 -23.50 4.38
CA ARG A 87 -4.10 -22.56 3.29
C ARG A 87 -5.45 -22.55 2.59
N LYS A 88 -6.00 -23.69 2.38
CA LYS A 88 -7.30 -23.82 1.73
C LYS A 88 -8.40 -23.12 2.51
N GLU A 89 -8.39 -23.32 3.80
CA GLU A 89 -9.38 -22.70 4.67
C GLU A 89 -9.28 -21.18 4.64
N VAL A 90 -8.06 -20.66 4.69
CA VAL A 90 -7.85 -19.21 4.63
C VAL A 90 -8.32 -18.65 3.31
N LEU A 91 -8.01 -19.33 2.21
CA LEU A 91 -8.40 -18.87 0.89
C LEU A 91 -9.92 -18.86 0.73
N GLN A 92 -10.61 -19.81 1.32
CA GLN A 92 -12.07 -19.81 1.27
C GLN A 92 -12.66 -18.60 1.95
N ARG A 93 -12.05 -18.17 3.05
CA ARG A 93 -12.52 -16.98 3.74
C ARG A 93 -12.34 -15.73 2.90
N LEU A 94 -11.31 -15.71 2.07
CA LEU A 94 -11.05 -14.55 1.22
C LEU A 94 -12.01 -14.43 0.06
N GLU A 95 -12.64 -15.51 -0.32
CA GLU A 95 -13.57 -15.52 -1.44
C GLU A 95 -14.97 -15.06 -1.10
N ARG A 96 -15.24 -14.77 0.12
CA ARG A 96 -16.57 -14.33 0.55
C ARG A 96 -16.88 -12.91 0.19
#